data_1ea9f1fcc9559cb1ea778911bd10def4
#
_entry.id   1ea9f1fcc9559cb1ea778911bd10def4
#
_cell.length_a   1.000
_cell.length_b   1.000
_cell.length_c   1.000
_cell.angle_alpha   90.00
_cell.angle_beta   90.00
_cell.angle_gamma   90.00
#
_symmetry.space_group_name_H-M   'P 1'
#
loop_
_entity.id
_entity.type
_entity.pdbx_description
1 polymer ?
#
loop_
_entity_poly.entity_id
_entity_poly.type
_entity_poly.pdbx_seq_one_letter_code
_entity_poly.pdbx_strand_id
1 'polypeptide(L)'
;KRKAEVILEVCSLTYRTFANFLTGQCLEAVILGSMFVITLSILKMPYALLIGIIISFTALIPIFGAFIGCVLGGLLIFMVSPKQAILFILVFLILQQIEGNVIYPKVVGKSVGLPGLWVLAAVTLGGGAFGVLGMLLGVPVFVVIYAGLEKLVNNGLKKRGLQTETAEYMNLDYIDDATLRPVRLPTEAPHAALK
;
A
#
# COMPACT_ATOMS: atom_id res chain seq x y z
N LYS A 1 -25.13 17.40 19.53
CA LYS A 1 -23.72 17.42 19.90
C LYS A 1 -23.02 16.13 19.39
N ARG A 2 -23.43 14.92 19.81
CA ARG A 2 -22.80 13.62 19.43
C ARG A 2 -22.74 13.38 17.92
N LYS A 3 -23.73 13.78 17.12
CA LYS A 3 -23.70 13.65 15.65
C LYS A 3 -22.67 14.58 15.00
N ALA A 4 -22.56 15.81 15.51
CA ALA A 4 -21.57 16.78 14.99
C ALA A 4 -20.12 16.33 15.28
N GLU A 5 -19.87 15.78 16.45
CA GLU A 5 -18.56 15.23 16.82
C GLU A 5 -18.13 14.09 15.89
N VAL A 6 -19.05 13.15 15.57
CA VAL A 6 -18.79 12.05 14.64
C VAL A 6 -18.49 12.57 13.23
N ILE A 7 -19.25 13.55 12.75
CA ILE A 7 -19.01 14.16 11.42
C ILE A 7 -17.63 14.81 11.38
N LEU A 8 -17.29 15.63 12.39
CA LEU A 8 -15.99 16.27 12.47
C LEU A 8 -14.83 15.27 12.54
N GLU A 9 -15.00 14.19 13.28
CA GLU A 9 -14.01 13.12 13.37
C GLU A 9 -13.79 12.43 12.01
N VAL A 10 -14.87 12.08 11.29
CA VAL A 10 -14.78 11.48 9.95
C VAL A 10 -14.14 12.45 8.96
N CYS A 11 -14.52 13.72 8.96
CA CYS A 11 -13.90 14.73 8.09
C CYS A 11 -12.40 14.92 8.39
N SER A 12 -12.04 14.97 9.67
CA SER A 12 -10.63 15.08 10.07
C SER A 12 -9.82 13.85 9.66
N LEU A 13 -10.37 12.65 9.86
CA LEU A 13 -9.74 11.39 9.42
C LEU A 13 -9.56 11.39 7.91
N THR A 14 -10.60 11.71 7.16
CA THR A 14 -10.56 11.78 5.70
C THR A 14 -9.47 12.74 5.22
N TYR A 15 -9.49 13.97 5.72
CA TYR A 15 -8.48 14.98 5.34
C TYR A 15 -7.05 14.50 5.61
N ARG A 16 -6.79 13.98 6.81
CA ARG A 16 -5.45 13.48 7.18
C ARG A 16 -5.02 12.30 6.32
N THR A 17 -5.93 11.37 6.06
CA THR A 17 -5.66 10.19 5.24
C THR A 17 -5.29 10.59 3.81
N PHE A 18 -6.10 11.46 3.19
CA PHE A 18 -5.82 11.95 1.84
C PHE A 18 -4.52 12.76 1.77
N ALA A 19 -4.33 13.71 2.69
CA ALA A 19 -3.12 14.54 2.73
C ALA A 19 -1.86 13.69 2.90
N ASN A 20 -1.85 12.78 3.86
CA ASN A 20 -0.68 11.91 4.13
C ASN A 20 -0.41 10.96 2.96
N PHE A 21 -1.44 10.35 2.39
CA PHE A 21 -1.29 9.45 1.25
C PHE A 21 -0.75 10.18 0.02
N LEU A 22 -1.37 11.29 -0.37
CA LEU A 22 -0.92 12.06 -1.54
C LEU A 22 0.49 12.61 -1.37
N THR A 23 0.81 13.13 -0.17
CA THR A 23 2.18 13.59 0.12
C THR A 23 3.18 12.44 0.04
N GLY A 24 2.86 11.29 0.62
CA GLY A 24 3.69 10.08 0.54
C GLY A 24 3.90 9.63 -0.89
N GLN A 25 2.83 9.58 -1.69
CA GLN A 25 2.87 9.14 -3.08
C GLN A 25 3.67 10.10 -3.97
N CYS A 26 3.51 11.41 -3.78
CA CYS A 26 4.32 12.40 -4.49
C CYS A 26 5.80 12.30 -4.10
N LEU A 27 6.10 12.12 -2.82
CA LEU A 27 7.48 11.98 -2.35
C LEU A 27 8.12 10.71 -2.91
N GLU A 28 7.41 9.58 -2.88
CA GLU A 28 7.84 8.31 -3.47
C GLU A 28 8.14 8.48 -4.97
N ALA A 29 7.23 9.11 -5.72
CA ALA A 29 7.40 9.35 -7.16
C ALA A 29 8.66 10.16 -7.47
N VAL A 30 8.96 11.21 -6.69
CA VAL A 30 10.17 12.01 -6.84
C VAL A 30 11.43 11.20 -6.51
N ILE A 31 11.42 10.44 -5.42
CA ILE A 31 12.56 9.59 -5.03
C ILE A 31 12.82 8.55 -6.11
N LEU A 32 11.78 7.83 -6.55
CA LEU A 32 11.90 6.78 -7.55
C LEU A 32 12.39 7.32 -8.88
N GLY A 33 11.78 8.40 -9.38
CA GLY A 33 12.23 9.06 -10.62
C GLY A 33 13.67 9.52 -10.56
N SER A 34 14.08 10.15 -9.44
CA SER A 34 15.47 10.58 -9.24
C SER A 34 16.44 9.42 -9.23
N MET A 35 16.07 8.31 -8.56
CA MET A 35 16.88 7.10 -8.50
C MET A 35 17.09 6.49 -9.89
N PHE A 36 16.03 6.45 -10.71
CA PHE A 36 16.15 6.00 -12.10
C PHE A 36 16.99 6.95 -12.95
N VAL A 37 16.78 8.27 -12.88
CA VAL A 37 17.61 9.24 -13.61
C VAL A 37 19.09 9.05 -13.29
N ILE A 38 19.44 8.99 -12.01
CA ILE A 38 20.83 8.84 -11.57
C ILE A 38 21.42 7.52 -12.08
N THR A 39 20.73 6.40 -11.85
CA THR A 39 21.22 5.07 -12.21
C THR A 39 21.40 4.92 -13.72
N LEU A 40 20.40 5.32 -14.52
CA LEU A 40 20.45 5.22 -15.96
C LEU A 40 21.52 6.18 -16.57
N SER A 41 21.72 7.34 -15.94
CA SER A 41 22.78 8.29 -16.35
C SER A 41 24.18 7.73 -16.08
N ILE A 42 24.40 7.11 -14.92
CA ILE A 42 25.67 6.43 -14.59
C ILE A 42 25.97 5.31 -15.60
N LEU A 43 24.95 4.54 -15.98
CA LEU A 43 25.06 3.47 -16.95
C LEU A 43 25.11 3.95 -18.41
N LYS A 44 25.08 5.29 -18.62
CA LYS A 44 25.08 5.93 -19.95
C LYS A 44 23.99 5.39 -20.88
N MET A 45 22.82 5.11 -20.32
CA MET A 45 21.68 4.66 -21.09
C MET A 45 21.01 5.82 -21.83
N PRO A 46 20.46 5.58 -23.04
CA PRO A 46 19.73 6.60 -23.77
C PRO A 46 18.47 7.02 -23.02
N TYR A 47 18.08 8.26 -23.18
CA TYR A 47 16.85 8.84 -22.61
C TYR A 47 16.74 8.75 -21.07
N ALA A 48 17.85 8.66 -20.33
CA ALA A 48 17.83 8.49 -18.87
C ALA A 48 16.91 9.50 -18.15
N LEU A 49 16.99 10.77 -18.49
CA LEU A 49 16.15 11.81 -17.90
C LEU A 49 14.66 11.62 -18.25
N LEU A 50 14.37 11.36 -19.52
CA LEU A 50 12.99 11.16 -19.99
C LEU A 50 12.36 9.96 -19.32
N ILE A 51 13.08 8.84 -19.23
CA ILE A 51 12.61 7.61 -18.60
C ILE A 51 12.38 7.80 -17.11
N GLY A 52 13.28 8.49 -16.41
CA GLY A 52 13.10 8.80 -15.00
C GLY A 52 11.88 9.68 -14.75
N ILE A 53 11.61 10.66 -15.61
CA ILE A 53 10.40 11.48 -15.56
C ILE A 53 9.15 10.62 -15.80
N ILE A 54 9.14 9.77 -16.83
CA ILE A 54 8.02 8.86 -17.12
C ILE A 54 7.75 7.97 -15.91
N ILE A 55 8.78 7.36 -15.34
CA ILE A 55 8.64 6.49 -14.17
C ILE A 55 8.10 7.29 -12.97
N SER A 56 8.59 8.50 -12.73
CA SER A 56 8.10 9.37 -11.66
C SER A 56 6.61 9.64 -11.80
N PHE A 57 6.14 10.02 -12.99
CA PHE A 57 4.72 10.28 -13.22
C PHE A 57 3.86 9.01 -13.15
N THR A 58 4.32 7.90 -13.72
CA THR A 58 3.57 6.65 -13.68
C THR A 58 3.52 6.07 -12.28
N ALA A 59 4.57 6.25 -11.46
CA ALA A 59 4.61 5.82 -10.06
C ALA A 59 3.49 6.43 -9.18
N LEU A 60 2.90 7.54 -9.60
CA LEU A 60 1.71 8.07 -8.92
C LEU A 60 0.52 7.09 -8.94
N ILE A 61 0.51 6.12 -9.84
CA ILE A 61 -0.49 5.05 -9.88
C ILE A 61 0.03 3.88 -9.06
N PRO A 62 -0.51 3.62 -7.85
CA PRO A 62 -0.02 2.56 -7.00
C PRO A 62 -0.03 1.20 -7.71
N ILE A 63 0.99 0.39 -7.53
CA ILE A 63 1.18 -0.96 -8.10
C ILE A 63 1.39 -0.93 -9.62
N PHE A 64 0.51 -0.33 -10.40
CA PHE A 64 0.56 -0.37 -11.87
C PHE A 64 1.58 0.60 -12.46
N GLY A 65 1.88 1.69 -11.77
CA GLY A 65 2.74 2.76 -12.28
C GLY A 65 4.12 2.28 -12.67
N ALA A 66 4.75 1.48 -11.84
CA ALA A 66 6.05 0.90 -12.10
C ALA A 66 6.07 0.04 -13.38
N PHE A 67 5.04 -0.80 -13.59
CA PHE A 67 4.94 -1.64 -14.79
C PHE A 67 4.75 -0.80 -16.05
N ILE A 68 3.92 0.23 -16.00
CA ILE A 68 3.72 1.17 -17.13
C ILE A 68 5.06 1.86 -17.45
N GLY A 69 5.75 2.38 -16.44
CA GLY A 69 7.06 3.02 -16.59
C GLY A 69 8.11 2.08 -17.18
N CYS A 70 8.11 0.81 -16.74
CA CYS A 70 9.01 -0.23 -17.27
C CYS A 70 8.77 -0.50 -18.75
N VAL A 71 7.52 -0.68 -19.15
CA VAL A 71 7.15 -0.95 -20.55
C VAL A 71 7.53 0.24 -21.42
N LEU A 72 7.16 1.45 -21.04
CA LEU A 72 7.47 2.66 -21.82
C LEU A 72 8.98 2.91 -21.90
N GLY A 73 9.68 2.84 -20.78
CA GLY A 73 11.14 3.01 -20.73
C GLY A 73 11.89 1.93 -21.50
N GLY A 74 11.46 0.68 -21.35
CA GLY A 74 12.02 -0.46 -22.08
C GLY A 74 11.85 -0.32 -23.59
N LEU A 75 10.68 0.09 -24.07
CA LEU A 75 10.42 0.34 -25.48
C LEU A 75 11.31 1.47 -26.04
N LEU A 76 11.43 2.58 -25.30
CA LEU A 76 12.29 3.70 -25.72
C LEU A 76 13.76 3.26 -25.87
N ILE A 77 14.29 2.52 -24.92
CA ILE A 77 15.67 2.03 -25.00
C ILE A 77 15.81 0.96 -26.08
N PHE A 78 14.81 0.08 -26.22
CA PHE A 78 14.82 -1.00 -27.22
C PHE A 78 14.94 -0.46 -28.66
N MET A 79 14.29 0.67 -28.96
CA MET A 79 14.39 1.34 -30.26
C MET A 79 15.82 1.81 -30.59
N VAL A 80 16.66 2.06 -29.59
CA VAL A 80 18.06 2.49 -29.77
C VAL A 80 19.00 1.29 -29.71
N SER A 81 18.83 0.43 -28.71
CA SER A 81 19.72 -0.73 -28.51
C SER A 81 19.00 -1.84 -27.74
N PRO A 82 18.69 -2.97 -28.39
CA PRO A 82 18.09 -4.13 -27.73
C PRO A 82 18.91 -4.68 -26.56
N LYS A 83 20.26 -4.61 -26.64
CA LYS A 83 21.14 -5.04 -25.55
C LYS A 83 20.97 -4.18 -24.29
N GLN A 84 20.87 -2.86 -24.49
CA GLN A 84 20.65 -1.93 -23.37
C GLN A 84 19.23 -2.06 -22.79
N ALA A 85 18.23 -2.44 -23.58
CA ALA A 85 16.90 -2.70 -23.09
C ALA A 85 16.86 -3.89 -22.12
N ILE A 86 17.61 -4.96 -22.40
CA ILE A 86 17.73 -6.09 -21.47
C ILE A 86 18.41 -5.64 -20.18
N LEU A 87 19.48 -4.87 -20.27
CA LEU A 87 20.16 -4.31 -19.09
C LEU A 87 19.23 -3.39 -18.30
N PHE A 88 18.42 -2.58 -18.99
CA PHE A 88 17.42 -1.73 -18.34
C PHE A 88 16.42 -2.54 -17.51
N ILE A 89 15.89 -3.65 -18.04
CA ILE A 89 14.96 -4.52 -17.32
C ILE A 89 15.62 -5.07 -16.04
N LEU A 90 16.88 -5.52 -16.12
CA LEU A 90 17.61 -5.99 -14.94
C LEU A 90 17.79 -4.90 -13.90
N VAL A 91 18.19 -3.71 -14.31
CA VAL A 91 18.34 -2.54 -13.45
C VAL A 91 16.98 -2.16 -12.84
N PHE A 92 15.92 -2.16 -13.65
CA PHE A 92 14.57 -1.87 -13.18
C PHE A 92 14.16 -2.83 -12.07
N LEU A 93 14.34 -4.14 -12.25
CA LEU A 93 13.99 -5.14 -11.22
C LEU A 93 14.76 -4.91 -9.91
N ILE A 94 16.07 -4.58 -9.99
CA ILE A 94 16.87 -4.28 -8.80
C ILE A 94 16.34 -3.04 -8.10
N LEU A 95 16.07 -1.97 -8.83
CA LEU A 95 15.56 -0.72 -8.26
C LEU A 95 14.15 -0.90 -7.67
N GLN A 96 13.29 -1.74 -8.30
CA GLN A 96 11.98 -2.11 -7.75
C GLN A 96 12.10 -2.88 -6.43
N GLN A 97 13.10 -3.75 -6.27
CA GLN A 97 13.33 -4.42 -5.00
C GLN A 97 13.73 -3.44 -3.90
N ILE A 98 14.55 -2.45 -4.22
CA ILE A 98 14.92 -1.39 -3.27
C ILE A 98 13.71 -0.53 -2.92
N GLU A 99 12.94 -0.14 -3.93
CA GLU A 99 11.69 0.63 -3.74
C GLU A 99 10.73 -0.13 -2.82
N GLY A 100 10.31 -1.34 -3.19
CA GLY A 100 9.30 -2.10 -2.47
C GLY A 100 9.70 -2.52 -1.05
N ASN A 101 10.99 -2.78 -0.80
CA ASN A 101 11.45 -3.24 0.51
C ASN A 101 11.96 -2.12 1.43
N VAL A 102 12.39 -0.99 0.87
CA VAL A 102 13.04 0.08 1.66
C VAL A 102 12.28 1.40 1.57
N ILE A 103 11.97 1.85 0.37
CA ILE A 103 11.40 3.19 0.13
C ILE A 103 9.91 3.19 0.46
N TYR A 104 9.14 2.31 -0.16
CA TYR A 104 7.69 2.23 0.01
C TYR A 104 7.26 2.10 1.47
N PRO A 105 7.81 1.18 2.30
CA PRO A 105 7.41 1.06 3.70
C PRO A 105 7.72 2.30 4.54
N LYS A 106 8.77 3.04 4.18
CA LYS A 106 9.18 4.25 4.91
C LYS A 106 8.38 5.49 4.53
N VAL A 107 8.01 5.60 3.26
CA VAL A 107 7.42 6.82 2.69
C VAL A 107 5.90 6.72 2.68
N VAL A 108 5.34 5.63 2.16
CA VAL A 108 3.89 5.44 1.95
C VAL A 108 3.29 4.49 2.98
N GLY A 109 3.98 3.41 3.33
CA GLY A 109 3.45 2.29 4.10
C GLY A 109 2.88 2.67 5.46
N LYS A 110 3.45 3.66 6.16
CA LYS A 110 2.93 4.16 7.45
C LYS A 110 1.63 4.96 7.30
N SER A 111 1.36 5.48 6.12
CA SER A 111 0.22 6.37 5.85
C SER A 111 -1.03 5.59 5.44
N VAL A 112 -0.89 4.37 4.95
CA VAL A 112 -2.00 3.60 4.38
C VAL A 112 -2.64 2.69 5.43
N GLY A 113 -1.87 2.00 6.26
CA GLY A 113 -2.38 1.12 7.33
C GLY A 113 -3.30 -0.03 6.85
N LEU A 114 -3.44 -0.22 5.52
CA LEU A 114 -4.26 -1.26 4.91
C LEU A 114 -3.43 -2.49 4.56
N PRO A 115 -3.95 -3.70 4.77
CA PRO A 115 -3.39 -4.91 4.17
C PRO A 115 -3.32 -4.78 2.63
N GLY A 116 -2.25 -5.31 2.01
CA GLY A 116 -2.00 -5.17 0.57
C GLY A 116 -3.17 -5.61 -0.34
N LEU A 117 -3.96 -6.60 0.09
CA LEU A 117 -5.15 -7.04 -0.62
C LEU A 117 -6.20 -5.91 -0.77
N TRP A 118 -6.39 -5.10 0.27
CA TRP A 118 -7.32 -3.97 0.23
C TRP A 118 -6.80 -2.83 -0.65
N VAL A 119 -5.48 -2.65 -0.70
CA VAL A 119 -4.87 -1.68 -1.63
C VAL A 119 -5.11 -2.14 -3.07
N LEU A 120 -4.91 -3.42 -3.38
CA LEU A 120 -5.19 -3.97 -4.71
C LEU A 120 -6.68 -3.80 -5.09
N ALA A 121 -7.60 -4.12 -4.17
CA ALA A 121 -9.03 -3.93 -4.38
C ALA A 121 -9.38 -2.45 -4.63
N ALA A 122 -8.81 -1.53 -3.83
CA ALA A 122 -9.03 -0.10 -3.96
C ALA A 122 -8.59 0.43 -5.33
N VAL A 123 -7.40 0.03 -5.79
CA VAL A 123 -6.85 0.44 -7.09
C VAL A 123 -7.66 -0.15 -8.23
N THR A 124 -8.05 -1.43 -8.15
CA THR A 124 -8.82 -2.11 -9.21
C THR A 124 -10.23 -1.53 -9.34
N LEU A 125 -10.95 -1.39 -8.23
CA LEU A 125 -12.31 -0.83 -8.22
C LEU A 125 -12.31 0.66 -8.55
N GLY A 126 -11.36 1.41 -7.97
CA GLY A 126 -11.19 2.83 -8.28
C GLY A 126 -10.87 3.06 -9.75
N GLY A 127 -9.95 2.25 -10.30
CA GLY A 127 -9.58 2.29 -11.71
C GLY A 127 -10.73 1.97 -12.65
N GLY A 128 -11.53 0.96 -12.32
CA GLY A 128 -12.72 0.61 -13.08
C GLY A 128 -13.82 1.70 -13.07
N ALA A 129 -13.95 2.44 -11.97
CA ALA A 129 -14.96 3.48 -11.82
C ALA A 129 -14.56 4.85 -12.41
N PHE A 130 -13.30 5.27 -12.18
CA PHE A 130 -12.84 6.65 -12.48
C PHE A 130 -11.48 6.69 -13.19
N GLY A 131 -11.01 5.57 -13.75
CA GLY A 131 -9.72 5.49 -14.44
C GLY A 131 -8.52 5.80 -13.52
N VAL A 132 -7.51 6.49 -14.07
CA VAL A 132 -6.25 6.79 -13.35
C VAL A 132 -6.49 7.57 -12.05
N LEU A 133 -7.39 8.56 -12.07
CA LEU A 133 -7.74 9.32 -10.86
C LEU A 133 -8.38 8.41 -9.80
N GLY A 134 -9.21 7.46 -10.23
CA GLY A 134 -9.79 6.48 -9.32
C GLY A 134 -8.77 5.52 -8.73
N MET A 135 -7.74 5.13 -9.47
CA MET A 135 -6.63 4.32 -8.94
C MET A 135 -5.88 5.06 -7.83
N LEU A 136 -5.59 6.34 -8.04
CA LEU A 136 -4.87 7.17 -7.08
C LEU A 136 -5.74 7.47 -5.83
N LEU A 137 -6.97 7.90 -6.03
CA LEU A 137 -7.85 8.33 -4.93
C LEU A 137 -8.57 7.14 -4.26
N GLY A 138 -8.64 6.00 -4.92
CA GLY A 138 -9.27 4.78 -4.39
C GLY A 138 -8.63 4.32 -3.08
N VAL A 139 -7.31 4.35 -2.99
CA VAL A 139 -6.60 3.91 -1.78
C VAL A 139 -7.02 4.71 -0.54
N PRO A 140 -6.92 6.05 -0.49
CA PRO A 140 -7.35 6.80 0.68
C PRO A 140 -8.87 6.69 0.97
N VAL A 141 -9.71 6.51 -0.04
CA VAL A 141 -11.14 6.23 0.15
C VAL A 141 -11.33 4.91 0.89
N PHE A 142 -10.64 3.85 0.45
CA PHE A 142 -10.71 2.55 1.12
C PHE A 142 -10.14 2.57 2.53
N VAL A 143 -9.10 3.35 2.81
CA VAL A 143 -8.59 3.57 4.19
C VAL A 143 -9.68 4.14 5.09
N VAL A 144 -10.41 5.16 4.62
CA VAL A 144 -11.49 5.78 5.39
C VAL A 144 -12.66 4.80 5.61
N ILE A 145 -13.04 4.04 4.57
CA ILE A 145 -14.08 3.01 4.68
C ILE A 145 -13.65 1.93 5.69
N TYR A 146 -12.43 1.43 5.58
CA TYR A 146 -11.90 0.39 6.45
C TYR A 146 -11.86 0.85 7.91
N ALA A 147 -11.35 2.05 8.18
CA ALA A 147 -11.33 2.63 9.52
C ALA A 147 -12.76 2.85 10.08
N GLY A 148 -13.72 3.22 9.23
CA GLY A 148 -15.13 3.32 9.59
C GLY A 148 -15.73 1.97 9.98
N LEU A 149 -15.48 0.94 9.20
CA LEU A 149 -15.93 -0.44 9.47
C LEU A 149 -15.30 -0.99 10.76
N GLU A 150 -13.99 -0.81 10.93
CA GLU A 150 -13.28 -1.20 12.15
C GLU A 150 -13.91 -0.56 13.39
N LYS A 151 -14.20 0.74 13.34
CA LYS A 151 -14.86 1.45 14.44
C LYS A 151 -16.27 0.93 14.72
N LEU A 152 -17.04 0.60 13.68
CA LEU A 152 -18.38 0.02 13.83
C LEU A 152 -18.32 -1.36 14.48
N VAL A 153 -17.43 -2.22 14.02
CA VAL A 153 -17.19 -3.57 14.56
C VAL A 153 -16.74 -3.48 16.02
N ASN A 154 -15.71 -2.67 16.30
CA ASN A 154 -15.19 -2.50 17.66
C ASN A 154 -16.24 -1.95 18.65
N ASN A 155 -17.09 -1.04 18.20
CA ASN A 155 -18.21 -0.56 19.01
C ASN A 155 -19.27 -1.66 19.27
N GLY A 156 -19.51 -2.52 18.28
CA GLY A 156 -20.39 -3.70 18.41
C GLY A 156 -19.83 -4.71 19.42
N LEU A 157 -18.53 -5.01 19.32
CA LEU A 157 -17.83 -5.93 20.24
C LEU A 157 -17.82 -5.40 21.68
N LYS A 158 -17.49 -4.11 21.88
CA LYS A 158 -17.53 -3.46 23.20
C LYS A 158 -18.92 -3.52 23.85
N LYS A 159 -19.99 -3.34 23.08
CA LYS A 159 -21.37 -3.43 23.61
C LYS A 159 -21.72 -4.85 24.08
N ARG A 160 -21.06 -5.87 23.53
CA ARG A 160 -21.24 -7.29 23.88
C ARG A 160 -20.23 -7.77 24.94
N GLY A 161 -19.36 -6.89 25.45
CA GLY A 161 -18.31 -7.24 26.41
C GLY A 161 -17.18 -8.08 25.82
N LEU A 162 -17.07 -8.11 24.47
CA LEU A 162 -16.03 -8.83 23.74
C LEU A 162 -14.78 -7.94 23.55
N GLN A 163 -13.65 -8.58 23.46
CA GLN A 163 -12.36 -7.91 23.24
C GLN A 163 -12.29 -7.34 21.82
N THR A 164 -11.56 -6.24 21.64
CA THR A 164 -11.46 -5.55 20.34
C THR A 164 -10.13 -5.79 19.62
N GLU A 165 -9.17 -6.48 20.26
CA GLU A 165 -7.87 -6.75 19.66
C GLU A 165 -7.92 -8.02 18.80
N THR A 166 -7.63 -7.86 17.51
CA THR A 166 -7.63 -8.98 16.54
C THR A 166 -6.66 -10.10 16.93
N ALA A 167 -5.53 -9.76 17.58
CA ALA A 167 -4.56 -10.74 18.04
C ALA A 167 -5.14 -11.76 19.03
N GLU A 168 -6.13 -11.38 19.80
CA GLU A 168 -6.79 -12.27 20.76
C GLU A 168 -7.72 -13.27 20.09
N TYR A 169 -8.20 -12.95 18.86
CA TYR A 169 -9.05 -13.84 18.06
C TYR A 169 -8.25 -14.80 17.17
N MET A 170 -6.95 -14.60 16.97
CA MET A 170 -6.12 -15.49 16.16
C MET A 170 -5.94 -16.89 16.76
N ASN A 171 -6.06 -17.02 18.10
CA ASN A 171 -5.91 -18.28 18.83
C ASN A 171 -7.23 -18.78 19.40
N LEU A 172 -8.34 -18.37 18.80
CA LEU A 172 -9.68 -18.80 19.19
C LEU A 172 -10.01 -20.16 18.56
N ASP A 173 -10.51 -21.09 19.38
CA ASP A 173 -11.13 -22.32 18.90
C ASP A 173 -12.61 -22.06 18.53
N TYR A 174 -13.37 -21.52 19.48
CA TYR A 174 -14.75 -21.11 19.26
C TYR A 174 -15.20 -20.05 20.28
N ILE A 175 -16.34 -19.42 20.02
CA ILE A 175 -17.02 -18.56 20.99
C ILE A 175 -18.14 -19.38 21.62
N ASP A 176 -18.13 -19.53 22.93
CA ASP A 176 -19.20 -20.19 23.66
C ASP A 176 -20.51 -19.36 23.56
N ASP A 177 -21.52 -19.93 22.90
CA ASP A 177 -22.80 -19.26 22.66
C ASP A 177 -23.56 -18.92 23.94
N ALA A 178 -23.32 -19.65 25.05
CA ALA A 178 -23.99 -19.42 26.31
C ALA A 178 -23.41 -18.26 27.12
N THR A 179 -22.09 -18.12 27.11
CA THR A 179 -21.35 -17.12 27.91
C THR A 179 -20.82 -15.96 27.07
N LEU A 180 -20.88 -16.06 25.74
CA LEU A 180 -20.24 -15.15 24.77
C LEU A 180 -18.75 -14.92 25.05
N ARG A 181 -18.09 -15.89 25.72
CA ARG A 181 -16.66 -15.82 26.03
C ARG A 181 -15.82 -16.56 24.99
N PRO A 182 -14.67 -16.01 24.61
CA PRO A 182 -13.73 -16.69 23.73
C PRO A 182 -13.11 -17.90 24.46
N VAL A 183 -13.22 -19.08 23.85
CA VAL A 183 -12.50 -20.29 24.28
C VAL A 183 -11.22 -20.36 23.46
N ARG A 184 -10.10 -20.42 24.13
CA ARG A 184 -8.76 -20.44 23.48
C ARG A 184 -8.32 -21.86 23.25
N LEU A 185 -7.68 -22.11 22.10
CA LEU A 185 -6.90 -23.32 21.88
C LEU A 185 -5.89 -23.45 23.02
N PRO A 186 -5.69 -24.67 23.58
CA PRO A 186 -4.60 -24.89 24.53
C PRO A 186 -3.30 -24.44 23.86
N THR A 187 -2.65 -23.46 24.46
CA THR A 187 -1.32 -23.03 24.02
C THR A 187 -0.43 -24.28 24.12
N GLU A 188 0.03 -24.79 22.99
CA GLU A 188 1.06 -25.83 23.01
C GLU A 188 2.19 -25.31 23.89
N ALA A 189 2.46 -26.08 24.95
CA ALA A 189 3.57 -25.77 25.84
C ALA A 189 4.84 -25.62 24.98
N PRO A 190 5.69 -24.63 25.25
CA PRO A 190 6.91 -24.46 24.47
C PRO A 190 7.69 -25.79 24.50
N HIS A 191 8.18 -26.22 23.34
CA HIS A 191 9.05 -27.37 23.15
C HIS A 191 10.29 -27.34 24.08
N ALA A 192 10.08 -27.64 25.34
CA ALA A 192 11.13 -27.79 26.37
C ALA A 192 11.02 -29.17 27.02
N ALA A 193 11.18 -30.21 26.22
CA ALA A 193 11.52 -31.55 26.72
C ALA A 193 11.83 -32.51 25.55
N LEU A 194 12.88 -32.22 24.80
CA LEU A 194 13.67 -33.26 24.12
C LEU A 194 15.15 -32.93 24.36
N LYS A 195 15.60 -33.35 25.49
CA LYS A 195 17.02 -33.71 25.74
C LYS A 195 17.14 -35.21 25.68
#